data_a412a001b9314bbd76831b880b2725d4
#
_entry.id   a412a001b9314bbd76831b880b2725d4
#
_cell.length_a   1.000
_cell.length_b   1.000
_cell.length_c   1.000
_cell.angle_alpha   90.00
_cell.angle_beta   90.00
_cell.angle_gamma   90.00
#
_symmetry.space_group_name_H-M   'P 1'
#
loop_
_entity.id
_entity.type
_entity.pdbx_description
1 polymer ?
#
loop_
_entity_poly.entity_id
_entity_poly.type
_entity_poly.pdbx_seq_one_letter_code
_entity_poly.pdbx_strand_id
1 'polypeptide(L)'
;MITRWILALAAALVVPEAATAQHGSGPGGLTTVAPREASQFDFLVGQWELTVRVPSPGGLAARIHGTPRLAGTWKAWRGLDGWGVEDELRIVDGSGNPLSLTHALRVFDATARGWTSTTLDIYRARVTQGTGAWRDGQMLVTAQGTDAEGHAYVSRGRYYDITPDGFKFQQDRSLDGGRTWTEGAVRIEAKRVAAVAPR
;
A
#
# COMPACT_ATOMS: atom_id res chain seq x y z
N MET A 1 73.49 -22.04 49.15
CA MET A 1 72.06 -22.33 49.44
C MET A 1 71.28 -21.45 48.49
N ILE A 2 70.68 -22.01 47.45
CA ILE A 2 69.96 -21.27 46.43
C ILE A 2 68.50 -21.69 46.55
N THR A 3 67.64 -20.79 47.04
CA THR A 3 66.19 -21.02 47.24
C THR A 3 65.49 -20.67 45.91
N ARG A 4 64.91 -21.67 45.24
CA ARG A 4 64.12 -21.51 44.03
C ARG A 4 62.67 -21.20 44.40
N TRP A 5 62.18 -20.01 44.00
CA TRP A 5 60.80 -19.67 44.09
C TRP A 5 60.07 -20.17 42.81
N ILE A 6 59.09 -21.04 42.98
CA ILE A 6 58.20 -21.49 41.92
C ILE A 6 56.98 -20.57 41.91
N LEU A 7 56.85 -19.74 40.85
CA LEU A 7 55.62 -18.97 40.63
C LEU A 7 54.63 -19.92 39.90
N ALA A 8 53.55 -20.21 40.61
CA ALA A 8 52.39 -20.88 39.99
C ALA A 8 51.55 -19.84 39.28
N LEU A 9 51.47 -19.92 37.97
CA LEU A 9 50.61 -19.10 37.12
C LEU A 9 49.22 -19.75 37.07
N ALA A 10 48.22 -19.18 37.77
CA ALA A 10 46.84 -19.59 37.68
C ALA A 10 46.22 -18.95 36.42
N ALA A 11 46.02 -19.79 35.37
CA ALA A 11 45.26 -19.35 34.19
C ALA A 11 43.76 -19.32 34.54
N ALA A 12 43.19 -18.14 34.66
CA ALA A 12 41.75 -17.97 34.74
C ALA A 12 41.12 -18.22 33.35
N LEU A 13 40.41 -19.32 33.23
CA LEU A 13 39.52 -19.56 32.08
C LEU A 13 38.35 -18.60 32.14
N VAL A 14 38.40 -17.56 31.32
CA VAL A 14 37.20 -16.71 31.03
C VAL A 14 36.32 -17.51 30.10
N VAL A 15 35.25 -18.10 30.63
CA VAL A 15 34.16 -18.65 29.81
C VAL A 15 33.38 -17.47 29.31
N PRO A 16 33.24 -17.29 27.99
CA PRO A 16 32.32 -16.27 27.46
C PRO A 16 30.91 -16.68 27.82
N GLU A 17 30.21 -15.89 28.67
CA GLU A 17 28.77 -15.99 28.85
C GLU A 17 28.14 -15.73 27.48
N ALA A 18 27.47 -16.77 26.95
CA ALA A 18 26.61 -16.61 25.80
C ALA A 18 25.54 -15.58 26.17
N ALA A 19 25.64 -14.41 25.56
CA ALA A 19 24.58 -13.39 25.66
C ALA A 19 23.31 -14.01 25.06
N THR A 20 22.45 -14.55 25.91
CA THR A 20 21.08 -14.87 25.54
C THR A 20 20.44 -13.53 25.24
N ALA A 21 20.18 -13.26 23.95
CA ALA A 21 19.38 -12.14 23.53
C ALA A 21 18.00 -12.31 24.17
N GLN A 22 17.81 -11.67 25.31
CA GLN A 22 16.49 -11.52 25.93
C GLN A 22 15.69 -10.59 25.00
N HIS A 23 14.83 -11.18 24.18
CA HIS A 23 13.75 -10.46 23.54
C HIS A 23 12.78 -10.07 24.66
N GLY A 24 13.11 -9.00 25.37
CA GLY A 24 12.27 -8.43 26.39
C GLY A 24 11.03 -7.84 25.71
N SER A 25 9.90 -8.49 25.90
CA SER A 25 8.58 -7.88 25.68
C SER A 25 8.34 -6.83 26.76
N GLY A 26 9.05 -5.68 26.65
CA GLY A 26 8.73 -4.48 27.39
C GLY A 26 7.49 -3.80 26.81
N PRO A 27 6.79 -2.94 27.55
CA PRO A 27 5.73 -2.12 26.98
C PRO A 27 6.30 -1.27 25.84
N GLY A 28 5.90 -1.57 24.58
CA GLY A 28 6.45 -1.00 23.35
C GLY A 28 7.35 -1.94 22.54
N GLY A 29 7.49 -3.21 22.91
CA GLY A 29 8.20 -4.22 22.11
C GLY A 29 7.53 -4.43 20.77
N LEU A 30 8.32 -4.42 19.66
CA LEU A 30 7.82 -4.74 18.34
C LEU A 30 7.28 -6.17 18.33
N THR A 31 6.03 -6.35 17.91
CA THR A 31 5.50 -7.67 17.61
C THR A 31 5.91 -8.06 16.18
N THR A 32 6.42 -9.26 16.00
CA THR A 32 6.76 -9.82 14.69
C THR A 32 5.60 -10.59 14.06
N VAL A 33 4.52 -10.80 14.81
CA VAL A 33 3.33 -11.50 14.33
C VAL A 33 2.30 -10.48 13.88
N ALA A 34 1.94 -10.53 12.60
CA ALA A 34 0.93 -9.65 12.04
C ALA A 34 -0.43 -9.92 12.69
N PRO A 35 -1.16 -8.88 13.13
CA PRO A 35 -2.47 -9.05 13.71
C PRO A 35 -3.49 -9.47 12.65
N ARG A 36 -4.62 -10.01 13.10
CA ARG A 36 -5.70 -10.46 12.22
C ARG A 36 -6.19 -9.35 11.27
N GLU A 37 -6.21 -8.13 11.73
CA GLU A 37 -6.65 -6.96 10.95
C GLU A 37 -5.74 -6.65 9.76
N ALA A 38 -4.50 -7.14 9.75
CA ALA A 38 -3.61 -7.04 8.59
C ALA A 38 -4.11 -7.83 7.36
N SER A 39 -5.18 -8.63 7.50
CA SER A 39 -5.87 -9.29 6.40
C SER A 39 -6.96 -8.43 5.72
N GLN A 40 -7.26 -7.24 6.21
CA GLN A 40 -8.34 -6.41 5.69
C GLN A 40 -8.17 -5.98 4.22
N PHE A 41 -6.95 -5.99 3.69
CA PHE A 41 -6.68 -5.77 2.26
C PHE A 41 -6.54 -7.06 1.42
N ASP A 42 -6.81 -8.23 1.97
CA ASP A 42 -6.67 -9.50 1.24
C ASP A 42 -7.60 -9.61 0.04
N PHE A 43 -8.71 -8.90 0.03
CA PHE A 43 -9.59 -8.84 -1.12
C PHE A 43 -8.87 -8.33 -2.37
N LEU A 44 -7.83 -7.48 -2.21
CA LEU A 44 -7.05 -6.92 -3.32
C LEU A 44 -6.07 -7.93 -3.92
N VAL A 45 -5.64 -8.95 -3.13
CA VAL A 45 -4.63 -9.92 -3.57
C VAL A 45 -5.13 -10.73 -4.76
N GLY A 46 -4.34 -10.70 -5.86
CA GLY A 46 -4.66 -11.37 -7.11
C GLY A 46 -4.32 -10.53 -8.33
N GLN A 47 -4.85 -10.94 -9.48
CA GLN A 47 -4.76 -10.20 -10.73
C GLN A 47 -6.16 -9.79 -11.18
N TRP A 48 -6.26 -8.53 -11.63
CA TRP A 48 -7.52 -7.90 -11.95
C TRP A 48 -7.45 -7.22 -13.29
N GLU A 49 -8.48 -7.38 -14.10
CA GLU A 49 -8.80 -6.51 -15.23
C GLU A 49 -9.67 -5.36 -14.75
N LEU A 50 -9.37 -4.16 -15.25
CA LEU A 50 -10.01 -2.94 -14.80
C LEU A 50 -10.75 -2.25 -15.95
N THR A 51 -11.97 -1.82 -15.64
CA THR A 51 -12.65 -0.74 -16.37
C THR A 51 -12.49 0.54 -15.56
N VAL A 52 -11.86 1.56 -16.13
CA VAL A 52 -11.56 2.81 -15.45
C VAL A 52 -12.36 3.94 -16.09
N ARG A 53 -12.99 4.76 -15.28
CA ARG A 53 -13.75 5.94 -15.69
C ARG A 53 -13.22 7.16 -14.95
N VAL A 54 -12.97 8.22 -15.71
CA VAL A 54 -12.62 9.54 -15.19
C VAL A 54 -13.66 10.55 -15.70
N PRO A 55 -13.92 11.65 -14.99
CA PRO A 55 -14.79 12.69 -15.49
C PRO A 55 -14.32 13.18 -16.86
N SER A 56 -15.26 13.38 -17.77
CA SER A 56 -14.94 14.03 -19.05
C SER A 56 -14.56 15.49 -18.79
N PRO A 57 -13.52 16.01 -19.45
CA PRO A 57 -13.10 17.40 -19.27
C PRO A 57 -14.15 18.44 -19.71
N GLY A 58 -15.34 18.01 -20.07
CA GLY A 58 -16.42 18.90 -20.50
C GLY A 58 -16.15 19.50 -21.90
N GLY A 59 -17.15 20.19 -22.44
CA GLY A 59 -17.05 20.89 -23.72
C GLY A 59 -17.48 20.07 -24.95
N LEU A 60 -17.27 20.64 -26.13
CA LEU A 60 -17.73 20.08 -27.40
C LEU A 60 -17.07 18.73 -27.72
N ALA A 61 -15.80 18.57 -27.38
CA ALA A 61 -15.05 17.31 -27.58
C ALA A 61 -15.67 16.15 -26.80
N ALA A 62 -16.10 16.38 -25.57
CA ALA A 62 -16.79 15.37 -24.76
C ALA A 62 -18.16 14.97 -25.34
N ARG A 63 -18.85 15.90 -25.98
CA ARG A 63 -20.13 15.64 -26.66
C ARG A 63 -19.94 14.82 -27.93
N ILE A 64 -18.83 15.00 -28.63
CA ILE A 64 -18.56 14.32 -29.92
C ILE A 64 -17.94 12.93 -29.70
N HIS A 65 -17.00 12.82 -28.77
CA HIS A 65 -16.19 11.61 -28.57
C HIS A 65 -16.58 10.80 -27.31
N GLY A 66 -17.51 11.31 -26.50
CA GLY A 66 -17.93 10.67 -25.23
C GLY A 66 -16.85 10.71 -24.15
N THR A 67 -17.11 9.99 -23.06
CA THR A 67 -16.13 9.84 -21.98
C THR A 67 -15.04 8.85 -22.39
N PRO A 68 -13.75 9.16 -22.21
CA PRO A 68 -12.66 8.24 -22.52
C PRO A 68 -12.86 6.91 -21.79
N ARG A 69 -12.80 5.82 -22.53
CA ARG A 69 -12.77 4.47 -21.96
C ARG A 69 -11.33 4.12 -21.68
N LEU A 70 -11.02 3.99 -20.39
CA LEU A 70 -9.70 3.58 -19.94
C LEU A 70 -9.80 2.13 -19.47
N ALA A 71 -8.74 1.38 -19.70
CA ALA A 71 -8.58 0.02 -19.22
C ALA A 71 -7.35 -0.06 -18.32
N GLY A 72 -7.20 -1.15 -17.58
CA GLY A 72 -6.02 -1.34 -16.77
C GLY A 72 -5.89 -2.75 -16.23
N THR A 73 -4.80 -2.94 -15.53
CA THR A 73 -4.55 -4.16 -14.74
C THR A 73 -4.13 -3.77 -13.34
N TRP A 74 -4.56 -4.55 -12.36
CA TRP A 74 -4.12 -4.43 -10.98
C TRP A 74 -3.59 -5.78 -10.54
N LYS A 75 -2.38 -5.80 -10.00
CA LYS A 75 -1.76 -6.99 -9.43
C LYS A 75 -1.39 -6.67 -8.00
N ALA A 76 -1.81 -7.53 -7.08
CA ALA A 76 -1.48 -7.35 -5.68
C ALA A 76 -1.08 -8.69 -5.05
N TRP A 77 -0.19 -8.62 -4.07
CA TRP A 77 0.31 -9.78 -3.35
C TRP A 77 0.55 -9.42 -1.89
N ARG A 78 0.43 -10.43 -1.02
CA ARG A 78 0.86 -10.31 0.36
C ARG A 78 2.38 -10.23 0.43
N GLY A 79 2.87 -9.34 1.24
CA GLY A 79 4.30 -9.15 1.51
C GLY A 79 4.52 -8.71 2.95
N LEU A 80 5.73 -8.20 3.22
CA LEU A 80 6.05 -7.51 4.46
C LEU A 80 5.74 -8.38 5.70
N ASP A 81 6.16 -9.66 5.65
CA ASP A 81 5.94 -10.65 6.72
C ASP A 81 4.47 -10.78 7.15
N GLY A 82 3.54 -10.58 6.20
CA GLY A 82 2.10 -10.62 6.46
C GLY A 82 1.51 -9.34 7.04
N TRP A 83 2.32 -8.31 7.27
CA TRP A 83 1.85 -7.01 7.77
C TRP A 83 1.19 -6.15 6.70
N GLY A 84 1.34 -6.52 5.43
CA GLY A 84 0.86 -5.66 4.38
C GLY A 84 0.62 -6.31 3.04
N VAL A 85 0.23 -5.46 2.11
CA VAL A 85 -0.02 -5.78 0.71
C VAL A 85 0.76 -4.82 -0.15
N GLU A 86 1.43 -5.37 -1.15
CA GLU A 86 2.04 -4.63 -2.24
C GLU A 86 1.18 -4.75 -3.48
N ASP A 87 1.16 -3.71 -4.32
CA ASP A 87 0.42 -3.78 -5.58
C ASP A 87 1.00 -2.92 -6.69
N GLU A 88 0.72 -3.32 -7.92
CA GLU A 88 1.01 -2.59 -9.15
C GLU A 88 -0.30 -2.31 -9.89
N LEU A 89 -0.57 -1.05 -10.13
CA LEU A 89 -1.73 -0.60 -10.92
C LEU A 89 -1.24 0.08 -12.20
N ARG A 90 -1.69 -0.45 -13.35
CA ARG A 90 -1.43 0.09 -14.68
C ARG A 90 -2.74 0.53 -15.32
N ILE A 91 -2.74 1.73 -15.89
CA ILE A 91 -3.87 2.28 -16.64
C ILE A 91 -3.39 2.67 -18.04
N VAL A 92 -4.18 2.33 -19.06
CA VAL A 92 -3.94 2.64 -20.46
C VAL A 92 -5.17 3.32 -21.06
N ASP A 93 -4.97 4.07 -22.15
CA ASP A 93 -6.07 4.59 -22.96
C ASP A 93 -6.67 3.51 -23.89
N GLY A 94 -7.70 3.88 -24.66
CA GLY A 94 -8.38 2.98 -25.59
C GLY A 94 -7.49 2.46 -26.74
N SER A 95 -6.33 3.07 -26.96
CA SER A 95 -5.32 2.65 -27.96
C SER A 95 -4.19 1.83 -27.33
N GLY A 96 -4.23 1.62 -26.02
CA GLY A 96 -3.19 0.89 -25.27
C GLY A 96 -2.00 1.74 -24.83
N ASN A 97 -2.03 3.08 -25.04
CA ASN A 97 -0.96 3.94 -24.58
C ASN A 97 -0.96 4.02 -23.04
N PRO A 98 0.22 3.93 -22.39
CA PRO A 98 0.31 3.99 -20.93
C PRO A 98 0.01 5.41 -20.43
N LEU A 99 -0.92 5.50 -19.46
CA LEU A 99 -1.29 6.75 -18.81
C LEU A 99 -0.76 6.82 -17.36
N SER A 100 -0.76 5.68 -16.67
CA SER A 100 -0.32 5.58 -15.28
C SER A 100 0.26 4.20 -15.01
N LEU A 101 1.34 4.17 -14.25
CA LEU A 101 1.88 2.99 -13.61
C LEU A 101 2.25 3.38 -12.20
N THR A 102 1.61 2.75 -11.21
CA THR A 102 1.92 2.99 -9.81
C THR A 102 2.30 1.70 -9.11
N HIS A 103 3.20 1.80 -8.15
CA HIS A 103 3.51 0.74 -7.19
C HIS A 103 3.17 1.24 -5.79
N ALA A 104 2.43 0.45 -5.03
CA ALA A 104 2.02 0.83 -3.67
C ALA A 104 2.44 -0.21 -2.64
N LEU A 105 2.83 0.30 -1.47
CA LEU A 105 3.04 -0.45 -0.24
C LEU A 105 1.94 -0.05 0.74
N ARG A 106 1.24 -1.03 1.30
CA ARG A 106 0.22 -0.83 2.34
C ARG A 106 0.58 -1.67 3.55
N VAL A 107 0.73 -1.04 4.69
CA VAL A 107 1.14 -1.68 5.94
C VAL A 107 0.10 -1.39 7.00
N PHE A 108 -0.27 -2.41 7.77
CA PHE A 108 -1.17 -2.24 8.90
C PHE A 108 -0.41 -1.69 10.12
N ASP A 109 -0.86 -0.56 10.64
CA ASP A 109 -0.38 0.02 11.89
C ASP A 109 -1.24 -0.50 13.04
N ALA A 110 -0.66 -1.38 13.85
CA ALA A 110 -1.34 -1.99 14.99
C ALA A 110 -1.63 -0.97 16.11
N THR A 111 -0.83 0.08 16.23
CA THR A 111 -1.01 1.14 17.23
C THR A 111 -2.15 2.06 16.85
N ALA A 112 -2.16 2.53 15.62
CA ALA A 112 -3.23 3.35 15.07
C ALA A 112 -4.50 2.53 14.72
N ARG A 113 -4.40 1.20 14.69
CA ARG A 113 -5.45 0.25 14.25
C ARG A 113 -5.99 0.61 12.86
N GLY A 114 -5.10 0.96 11.96
CA GLY A 114 -5.40 1.43 10.61
C GLY A 114 -4.28 1.10 9.65
N TRP A 115 -4.42 1.55 8.43
CA TRP A 115 -3.48 1.30 7.36
C TRP A 115 -2.71 2.57 7.01
N THR A 116 -1.42 2.40 6.75
CA THR A 116 -0.57 3.43 6.13
C THR A 116 -0.20 2.94 4.74
N SER A 117 -0.16 3.84 3.77
CA SER A 117 0.24 3.52 2.41
C SER A 117 1.20 4.54 1.82
N THR A 118 2.12 4.05 1.01
CA THR A 118 2.97 4.86 0.14
C THR A 118 2.81 4.34 -1.28
N THR A 119 2.49 5.23 -2.21
CA THR A 119 2.33 4.90 -3.63
C THR A 119 3.32 5.72 -4.45
N LEU A 120 4.10 5.05 -5.27
CA LEU A 120 5.02 5.67 -6.23
C LEU A 120 4.37 5.68 -7.62
N ASP A 121 4.21 6.86 -8.21
CA ASP A 121 3.95 7.01 -9.65
C ASP A 121 5.27 6.83 -10.39
N ILE A 122 5.39 5.72 -11.12
CA ILE A 122 6.65 5.32 -11.77
C ILE A 122 7.01 6.27 -12.90
N TYR A 123 6.02 6.74 -13.66
CA TYR A 123 6.29 7.61 -14.82
C TYR A 123 6.67 9.03 -14.43
N ARG A 124 6.28 9.48 -13.23
CA ARG A 124 6.52 10.85 -12.76
C ARG A 124 7.46 10.93 -11.56
N ALA A 125 7.90 9.77 -11.04
CA ALA A 125 8.73 9.65 -9.82
C ALA A 125 8.13 10.43 -8.62
N ARG A 126 6.81 10.37 -8.45
CA ARG A 126 6.08 11.08 -7.39
C ARG A 126 5.54 10.12 -6.36
N VAL A 127 5.62 10.53 -5.12
CA VAL A 127 5.12 9.77 -3.98
C VAL A 127 3.81 10.37 -3.49
N THR A 128 2.83 9.50 -3.26
CA THR A 128 1.58 9.80 -2.58
C THR A 128 1.54 9.02 -1.28
N GLN A 129 1.22 9.68 -0.19
CA GLN A 129 1.04 9.05 1.11
C GLN A 129 -0.44 9.01 1.48
N GLY A 130 -0.85 7.95 2.17
CA GLY A 130 -2.24 7.78 2.53
C GLY A 130 -2.44 6.95 3.78
N THR A 131 -3.67 6.96 4.26
CA THR A 131 -4.15 6.12 5.36
C THR A 131 -5.41 5.38 4.95
N GLY A 132 -5.73 4.30 5.67
CA GLY A 132 -6.92 3.51 5.41
C GLY A 132 -7.54 2.95 6.68
N ALA A 133 -8.84 2.73 6.62
CA ALA A 133 -9.60 2.11 7.69
C ALA A 133 -10.72 1.22 7.12
N TRP A 134 -10.86 0.02 7.68
CA TRP A 134 -11.98 -0.85 7.36
C TRP A 134 -13.22 -0.44 8.15
N ARG A 135 -14.31 -0.15 7.46
CA ARG A 135 -15.59 0.22 8.08
C ARG A 135 -16.76 -0.31 7.24
N ASP A 136 -17.72 -0.93 7.89
CA ASP A 136 -19.00 -1.33 7.29
C ASP A 136 -18.84 -2.12 5.96
N GLY A 137 -17.90 -3.08 5.94
CA GLY A 137 -17.63 -3.89 4.76
C GLY A 137 -16.87 -3.17 3.64
N GLN A 138 -16.36 -1.98 3.88
CA GLN A 138 -15.61 -1.17 2.92
C GLN A 138 -14.23 -0.81 3.46
N MET A 139 -13.27 -0.64 2.56
CA MET A 139 -11.99 -0.03 2.90
C MET A 139 -12.04 1.44 2.48
N LEU A 140 -12.05 2.34 3.47
CA LEU A 140 -11.98 3.77 3.26
C LEU A 140 -10.51 4.21 3.27
N VAL A 141 -10.12 5.04 2.31
CA VAL A 141 -8.75 5.53 2.18
C VAL A 141 -8.73 7.03 1.98
N THR A 142 -7.71 7.67 2.53
CA THR A 142 -7.38 9.06 2.25
C THR A 142 -5.95 9.14 1.76
N ALA A 143 -5.65 10.10 0.90
CA ALA A 143 -4.28 10.30 0.45
C ALA A 143 -4.01 11.76 0.11
N GLN A 144 -2.74 12.13 0.14
CA GLN A 144 -2.25 13.44 -0.27
C GLN A 144 -1.01 13.29 -1.15
N GLY A 145 -0.91 14.14 -2.15
CA GLY A 145 0.18 14.08 -3.13
C GLY A 145 0.16 15.31 -4.04
N THR A 146 0.85 15.19 -5.18
CA THR A 146 0.85 16.21 -6.23
C THR A 146 0.35 15.61 -7.54
N ASP A 147 -0.44 16.39 -8.29
CA ASP A 147 -0.92 15.99 -9.61
C ASP A 147 0.17 16.09 -10.70
N ALA A 148 -0.20 15.83 -11.96
CA ALA A 148 0.75 15.88 -13.09
C ALA A 148 1.34 17.27 -13.30
N GLU A 149 0.61 18.31 -12.97
CA GLU A 149 0.98 19.72 -13.08
C GLU A 149 1.77 20.22 -11.86
N GLY A 150 1.88 19.42 -10.79
CA GLY A 150 2.58 19.75 -9.54
C GLY A 150 1.71 20.41 -8.48
N HIS A 151 0.39 20.49 -8.70
CA HIS A 151 -0.51 21.03 -7.68
C HIS A 151 -0.74 20.01 -6.57
N ALA A 152 -0.70 20.46 -5.32
CA ALA A 152 -1.05 19.63 -4.18
C ALA A 152 -2.52 19.24 -4.22
N TYR A 153 -2.82 18.00 -3.90
CA TYR A 153 -4.18 17.52 -3.74
C TYR A 153 -4.35 16.68 -2.49
N VAL A 154 -5.59 16.60 -2.02
CA VAL A 154 -6.05 15.57 -1.10
C VAL A 154 -7.11 14.72 -1.80
N SER A 155 -7.16 13.44 -1.47
CA SER A 155 -8.18 12.55 -1.99
C SER A 155 -8.79 11.72 -0.87
N ARG A 156 -10.04 11.31 -1.09
CA ARG A 156 -10.73 10.29 -0.31
C ARG A 156 -11.25 9.24 -1.26
N GLY A 157 -11.18 7.99 -0.85
CA GLY A 157 -11.62 6.89 -1.69
C GLY A 157 -12.21 5.77 -0.87
N ARG A 158 -12.87 4.86 -1.56
CA ARG A 158 -13.44 3.66 -0.96
C ARG A 158 -13.37 2.49 -1.92
N TYR A 159 -13.05 1.33 -1.36
CA TYR A 159 -13.26 0.03 -2.00
C TYR A 159 -14.56 -0.53 -1.45
N TYR A 160 -15.45 -0.92 -2.33
CA TYR A 160 -16.80 -1.37 -1.99
C TYR A 160 -17.31 -2.43 -2.99
N ASP A 161 -18.46 -3.03 -2.73
CA ASP A 161 -19.01 -4.17 -3.50
C ASP A 161 -17.97 -5.28 -3.63
N ILE A 162 -17.26 -5.55 -2.52
CA ILE A 162 -16.15 -6.50 -2.48
C ILE A 162 -16.69 -7.93 -2.48
N THR A 163 -16.26 -8.71 -3.47
CA THR A 163 -16.58 -10.12 -3.63
C THR A 163 -15.30 -10.91 -3.98
N PRO A 164 -15.30 -12.25 -3.97
CA PRO A 164 -14.15 -13.03 -4.43
C PRO A 164 -13.74 -12.72 -5.87
N ASP A 165 -14.69 -12.32 -6.75
CA ASP A 165 -14.49 -12.16 -8.19
C ASP A 165 -14.38 -10.70 -8.63
N GLY A 166 -14.60 -9.74 -7.74
CA GLY A 166 -14.57 -8.32 -8.11
C GLY A 166 -14.71 -7.37 -6.96
N PHE A 167 -14.38 -6.13 -7.22
CA PHE A 167 -14.64 -5.00 -6.34
C PHE A 167 -14.79 -3.71 -7.14
N LYS A 168 -15.32 -2.68 -6.49
CA LYS A 168 -15.34 -1.34 -7.04
C LYS A 168 -14.47 -0.40 -6.20
N PHE A 169 -13.89 0.60 -6.86
CA PHE A 169 -13.17 1.68 -6.21
C PHE A 169 -13.66 3.01 -6.75
N GLN A 170 -13.89 3.96 -5.85
CA GLN A 170 -14.16 5.35 -6.18
C GLN A 170 -13.21 6.26 -5.43
N GLN A 171 -12.67 7.24 -6.12
CA GLN A 171 -11.86 8.31 -5.52
C GLN A 171 -12.48 9.66 -5.85
N ASP A 172 -12.62 10.50 -4.84
CA ASP A 172 -12.91 11.92 -4.97
C ASP A 172 -11.61 12.71 -4.72
N ARG A 173 -11.46 13.85 -5.39
CA ARG A 173 -10.26 14.68 -5.29
C ARG A 173 -10.60 16.12 -4.97
N SER A 174 -9.77 16.75 -4.17
CA SER A 174 -9.80 18.17 -3.84
C SER A 174 -8.46 18.82 -4.11
N LEU A 175 -8.45 19.98 -4.75
CA LEU A 175 -7.25 20.81 -5.00
C LEU A 175 -7.14 22.00 -4.05
N ASP A 176 -8.06 22.13 -3.10
CA ASP A 176 -8.17 23.26 -2.17
C ASP A 176 -8.17 22.84 -0.70
N GLY A 177 -7.51 21.71 -0.40
CA GLY A 177 -7.38 21.19 0.95
C GLY A 177 -8.65 20.58 1.54
N GLY A 178 -9.57 20.11 0.68
CA GLY A 178 -10.82 19.45 1.11
C GLY A 178 -12.02 20.38 1.22
N ARG A 179 -11.93 21.62 0.78
CA ARG A 179 -13.07 22.58 0.79
C ARG A 179 -14.08 22.27 -0.30
N THR A 180 -13.60 21.95 -1.50
CA THR A 180 -14.44 21.48 -2.60
C THR A 180 -13.92 20.13 -3.15
N TRP A 181 -14.83 19.33 -3.72
CA TRP A 181 -14.50 17.98 -4.16
C TRP A 181 -15.00 17.71 -5.58
N THR A 182 -14.12 17.16 -6.40
CA THR A 182 -14.50 16.50 -7.64
C THR A 182 -14.88 15.07 -7.31
N GLU A 183 -16.16 14.77 -7.27
CA GLU A 183 -16.66 13.44 -6.96
C GLU A 183 -16.40 12.46 -8.12
N GLY A 184 -15.96 11.26 -7.78
CA GLY A 184 -15.65 10.23 -8.76
C GLY A 184 -14.57 10.65 -9.75
N ALA A 185 -13.57 11.41 -9.28
CA ALA A 185 -12.39 11.76 -10.07
C ALA A 185 -11.71 10.54 -10.69
N VAL A 186 -11.83 9.37 -10.03
CA VAL A 186 -11.53 8.06 -10.59
C VAL A 186 -12.59 7.08 -10.12
N ARG A 187 -13.12 6.24 -11.03
CA ARG A 187 -13.95 5.08 -10.72
C ARG A 187 -13.38 3.87 -11.41
N ILE A 188 -13.24 2.78 -10.66
CA ILE A 188 -12.70 1.50 -11.14
C ILE A 188 -13.71 0.40 -10.84
N GLU A 189 -13.97 -0.42 -11.84
CA GLU A 189 -14.61 -1.73 -11.68
C GLU A 189 -13.54 -2.78 -11.95
N ALA A 190 -13.22 -3.60 -10.96
CA ALA A 190 -12.20 -4.64 -11.03
C ALA A 190 -12.86 -6.01 -11.14
N LYS A 191 -12.40 -6.82 -12.09
CA LYS A 191 -12.81 -8.21 -12.28
C LYS A 191 -11.58 -9.11 -12.13
N ARG A 192 -11.69 -10.17 -11.35
CA ARG A 192 -10.59 -11.11 -11.10
C ARG A 192 -10.26 -11.90 -12.36
N VAL A 193 -8.98 -11.99 -12.68
CA VAL A 193 -8.45 -12.80 -13.80
C VAL A 193 -7.77 -14.05 -13.26
N ALA A 194 -6.84 -13.88 -12.33
CA ALA A 194 -6.10 -14.98 -11.70
C ALA A 194 -5.61 -14.59 -10.30
N ALA A 195 -5.39 -15.58 -9.45
CA ALA A 195 -4.64 -15.40 -8.22
C ALA A 195 -3.13 -15.27 -8.55
N VAL A 196 -2.42 -14.40 -7.84
CA VAL A 196 -0.95 -14.30 -7.95
C VAL A 196 -0.32 -15.45 -7.17
N ALA A 197 0.58 -16.21 -7.80
CA ALA A 197 1.39 -17.19 -7.08
C ALA A 197 2.26 -16.45 -6.04
N PRO A 198 2.41 -16.99 -4.82
CA PRO A 198 3.32 -16.42 -3.83
C PRO A 198 4.75 -16.38 -4.39
N ARG A 199 5.44 -15.29 -4.12
CA ARG A 199 6.87 -15.12 -4.42
C ARG A 199 7.73 -15.71 -3.33
#